data_d7fc268f9825875dc0f03bad6c2c339c
#
_entry.id   d7fc268f9825875dc0f03bad6c2c339c
#
_cell.length_a   1.000
_cell.length_b   1.000
_cell.length_c   1.000
_cell.angle_alpha   90.00
_cell.angle_beta   90.00
_cell.angle_gamma   90.00
#
_symmetry.space_group_name_H-M   'P 1'
#
loop_
_entity.id
_entity.type
_entity.pdbx_description
1 polymer ?
#
loop_
_entity_poly.entity_id
_entity_poly.type
_entity_poly.pdbx_seq_one_letter_code
_entity_poly.pdbx_strand_id
1 'polypeptide(L)'
;MTRTAPVLAAAVAALMVAIVDAPAPATQDAPPIKALLVIGGCCHDYKKQQELLTKGISARANVVWTISYDPDPGTKHLNPVYEKDDWAKGFDVVVHDECSSDVKDPKVVERILAPHKAGLPGVVIHCGMHCYRTEGFPKATPWFDFTGLATTNHGAQLPIDVSYTDPASPITKGLTGWTTKNEELYNNLTGKLHETAQPVARGKQTATAKNGEKSTAEAVVAWTNRYNGKTRVFGTTLGHNNDTVADPRYLDLVTRGLLWSVDKLDAAHLTPAK
;
A
#
# COMPACT_ATOMS: atom_id res chain seq x y z
N MET A 1 39.86 65.46 -49.95
CA MET A 1 40.42 64.55 -48.96
C MET A 1 39.46 64.49 -47.72
N THR A 2 38.54 63.63 -47.78
CA THR A 2 37.50 63.47 -46.72
C THR A 2 37.79 62.21 -45.91
N ARG A 3 38.11 62.38 -44.61
CA ARG A 3 38.34 61.27 -43.64
C ARG A 3 37.07 60.89 -43.04
N THR A 4 36.63 59.67 -43.28
CA THR A 4 35.53 59.02 -42.58
C THR A 4 36.03 58.29 -41.30
N ALA A 5 35.47 58.62 -40.14
CA ALA A 5 35.73 57.95 -38.87
C ALA A 5 34.85 56.74 -38.73
N PRO A 6 35.27 55.62 -38.11
CA PRO A 6 34.43 54.47 -37.87
C PRO A 6 33.61 54.66 -36.57
N VAL A 7 32.29 54.34 -36.63
CA VAL A 7 31.42 54.27 -35.51
C VAL A 7 31.57 52.89 -34.87
N LEU A 8 31.98 52.86 -33.62
CA LEU A 8 32.02 51.63 -32.77
C LEU A 8 30.65 51.38 -32.18
N ALA A 9 29.98 50.31 -32.60
CA ALA A 9 28.74 49.85 -31.97
C ALA A 9 29.08 48.94 -30.76
N ALA A 10 28.73 49.40 -29.57
CA ALA A 10 28.84 48.62 -28.35
C ALA A 10 27.59 47.72 -28.21
N ALA A 11 27.79 46.42 -28.28
CA ALA A 11 26.75 45.44 -28.00
C ALA A 11 26.61 45.24 -26.47
N VAL A 12 25.49 45.64 -25.90
CA VAL A 12 25.11 45.35 -24.50
C VAL A 12 24.48 43.95 -24.45
N ALA A 13 25.21 42.99 -23.93
CA ALA A 13 24.67 41.64 -23.62
C ALA A 13 23.86 41.70 -22.33
N ALA A 14 22.53 41.59 -22.42
CA ALA A 14 21.65 41.44 -21.28
C ALA A 14 21.75 40.00 -20.74
N LEU A 15 22.31 39.85 -19.56
CA LEU A 15 22.37 38.59 -18.82
C LEU A 15 20.99 38.33 -18.22
N MET A 16 20.20 37.44 -18.81
CA MET A 16 18.97 36.94 -18.20
C MET A 16 19.33 35.94 -17.08
N VAL A 17 19.20 36.36 -15.84
CA VAL A 17 19.26 35.46 -14.68
C VAL A 17 17.92 34.76 -14.59
N ALA A 18 17.88 33.48 -14.94
CA ALA A 18 16.72 32.65 -14.65
C ALA A 18 16.62 32.41 -13.14
N ILE A 19 15.63 33.02 -12.51
CA ILE A 19 15.27 32.72 -11.11
C ILE A 19 14.65 31.34 -11.16
N VAL A 20 15.38 30.33 -10.70
CA VAL A 20 14.83 29.01 -10.42
C VAL A 20 14.10 29.14 -9.10
N ASP A 21 12.77 29.18 -9.14
CA ASP A 21 11.94 29.11 -7.94
C ASP A 21 12.27 27.80 -7.22
N ALA A 22 12.93 27.91 -6.06
CA ALA A 22 13.08 26.79 -5.16
C ALA A 22 11.67 26.36 -4.70
N PRO A 23 11.36 25.05 -4.70
CA PRO A 23 10.07 24.59 -4.20
C PRO A 23 9.89 25.09 -2.76
N ALA A 24 8.76 25.75 -2.50
CA ALA A 24 8.41 26.20 -1.17
C ALA A 24 8.50 25.02 -0.18
N PRO A 25 9.02 25.21 1.03
CA PRO A 25 9.05 24.16 2.04
C PRO A 25 7.61 23.67 2.27
N ALA A 26 7.42 22.35 2.27
CA ALA A 26 6.13 21.73 2.54
C ALA A 26 5.60 22.28 3.86
N THR A 27 4.50 23.01 3.81
CA THR A 27 3.85 23.56 5.00
C THR A 27 3.22 22.41 5.76
N GLN A 28 3.53 22.25 7.04
CA GLN A 28 2.94 21.29 7.98
C GLN A 28 1.46 21.58 8.29
N ASP A 29 0.75 22.32 7.45
CA ASP A 29 -0.58 22.85 7.71
C ASP A 29 -1.72 21.95 7.20
N ALA A 30 -1.42 20.83 6.54
CA ALA A 30 -2.46 19.89 6.14
C ALA A 30 -2.99 19.14 7.38
N PRO A 31 -4.32 19.06 7.60
CA PRO A 31 -4.88 18.34 8.73
C PRO A 31 -4.45 16.85 8.68
N PRO A 32 -4.19 16.23 9.85
CA PRO A 32 -3.75 14.85 9.90
C PRO A 32 -4.80 13.90 9.30
N ILE A 33 -4.35 12.86 8.63
CA ILE A 33 -5.19 11.75 8.17
C ILE A 33 -5.51 10.87 9.37
N LYS A 34 -6.79 10.68 9.65
CA LYS A 34 -7.27 9.81 10.72
C LYS A 34 -7.38 8.38 10.21
N ALA A 35 -6.44 7.54 10.58
CA ALA A 35 -6.39 6.14 10.17
C ALA A 35 -6.77 5.19 11.30
N LEU A 36 -7.61 4.21 10.98
CA LEU A 36 -7.87 3.06 11.84
C LEU A 36 -7.01 1.89 11.35
N LEU A 37 -6.15 1.35 12.21
CA LEU A 37 -5.45 0.10 11.97
C LEU A 37 -6.19 -1.02 12.69
N VAL A 38 -6.76 -1.95 11.92
CA VAL A 38 -7.34 -3.20 12.43
C VAL A 38 -6.30 -4.29 12.22
N ILE A 39 -5.84 -4.91 13.31
CA ILE A 39 -4.68 -5.79 13.29
C ILE A 39 -4.84 -6.92 14.32
N GLY A 40 -4.36 -8.12 13.98
CA GLY A 40 -4.39 -9.28 14.87
C GLY A 40 -4.70 -10.59 14.16
N GLY A 41 -4.80 -11.68 14.91
CA GLY A 41 -5.04 -13.01 14.40
C GLY A 41 -3.81 -13.90 14.37
N CYS A 42 -3.83 -14.94 13.54
CA CYS A 42 -2.74 -15.93 13.49
C CYS A 42 -1.51 -15.46 12.73
N CYS A 43 -0.43 -16.15 12.97
CA CYS A 43 0.65 -16.38 12.02
C CYS A 43 1.72 -15.29 11.94
N HIS A 44 1.50 -14.11 12.52
CA HIS A 44 2.40 -12.96 12.45
C HIS A 44 2.65 -12.32 13.82
N ASP A 45 3.72 -11.55 13.94
CA ASP A 45 4.03 -10.75 15.13
C ASP A 45 3.31 -9.40 15.09
N TYR A 46 1.98 -9.43 15.07
CA TYR A 46 1.13 -8.25 15.00
C TYR A 46 1.40 -7.22 16.11
N LYS A 47 1.79 -7.70 17.30
CA LYS A 47 2.19 -6.81 18.39
C LYS A 47 3.37 -5.92 18.01
N LYS A 48 4.33 -6.45 17.24
CA LYS A 48 5.47 -5.69 16.74
C LYS A 48 5.14 -4.93 15.47
N GLN A 49 4.39 -5.56 14.56
CA GLN A 49 4.04 -4.96 13.27
C GLN A 49 3.21 -3.69 13.43
N GLN A 50 2.27 -3.62 14.39
CA GLN A 50 1.52 -2.37 14.66
C GLN A 50 2.44 -1.19 14.98
N GLU A 51 3.52 -1.42 15.72
CA GLU A 51 4.49 -0.36 16.04
C GLU A 51 5.31 0.04 14.81
N LEU A 52 5.77 -0.94 14.03
CA LEU A 52 6.58 -0.71 12.84
C LEU A 52 5.79 0.06 11.79
N LEU A 53 4.56 -0.35 11.52
CA LEU A 53 3.67 0.30 10.56
C LEU A 53 3.33 1.73 10.99
N THR A 54 2.81 1.90 12.20
CA THR A 54 2.34 3.23 12.63
C THR A 54 3.48 4.23 12.75
N LYS A 55 4.60 3.85 13.37
CA LYS A 55 5.79 4.72 13.47
C LYS A 55 6.41 4.98 12.10
N GLY A 56 6.53 3.93 11.27
CA GLY A 56 7.14 4.02 9.95
C GLY A 56 6.36 4.91 8.99
N ILE A 57 5.03 4.78 8.97
CA ILE A 57 4.16 5.61 8.13
C ILE A 57 4.10 7.04 8.67
N SER A 58 3.99 7.25 10.00
CA SER A 58 3.97 8.60 10.58
C SER A 58 5.28 9.36 10.41
N ALA A 59 6.41 8.67 10.22
CA ALA A 59 7.67 9.31 9.84
C ALA A 59 7.67 9.84 8.38
N ARG A 60 6.69 9.46 7.57
CA ARG A 60 6.58 9.73 6.12
C ARG A 60 5.37 10.57 5.75
N ALA A 61 4.34 10.57 6.59
CA ALA A 61 3.10 11.30 6.33
C ALA A 61 2.44 11.73 7.65
N ASN A 62 1.66 12.80 7.61
CA ASN A 62 0.92 13.29 8.77
C ASN A 62 -0.32 12.41 9.02
N VAL A 63 -0.16 11.32 9.76
CA VAL A 63 -1.19 10.34 10.08
C VAL A 63 -1.36 10.21 11.59
N VAL A 64 -2.60 10.29 12.06
CA VAL A 64 -3.00 10.00 13.44
C VAL A 64 -3.70 8.66 13.48
N TRP A 65 -3.23 7.77 14.34
CA TRP A 65 -3.67 6.39 14.41
C TRP A 65 -4.62 6.10 15.55
N THR A 66 -5.66 5.36 15.25
CA THR A 66 -6.39 4.53 16.20
C THR A 66 -6.05 3.07 15.88
N ILE A 67 -5.66 2.30 16.89
CA ILE A 67 -5.27 0.90 16.70
C ILE A 67 -6.31 0.01 17.38
N SER A 68 -6.88 -0.91 16.64
CA SER A 68 -7.69 -2.01 17.17
C SER A 68 -6.91 -3.30 17.02
N TYR A 69 -6.15 -3.63 18.06
CA TYR A 69 -5.35 -4.85 18.11
C TYR A 69 -6.11 -5.95 18.85
N ASP A 70 -6.27 -7.10 18.18
CA ASP A 70 -6.78 -8.32 18.78
C ASP A 70 -5.64 -9.32 18.99
N PRO A 71 -5.32 -9.72 20.23
CA PRO A 71 -4.26 -10.66 20.53
C PRO A 71 -4.64 -12.13 20.32
N ASP A 72 -5.88 -12.46 19.96
CA ASP A 72 -6.30 -13.84 19.69
C ASP A 72 -5.49 -14.40 18.51
N PRO A 73 -4.74 -15.50 18.67
CA PRO A 73 -3.89 -16.06 17.61
C PRO A 73 -4.69 -16.92 16.61
N GLY A 74 -6.01 -16.99 16.72
CA GLY A 74 -6.85 -17.83 15.86
C GLY A 74 -7.25 -17.16 14.56
N THR A 75 -7.77 -17.97 13.63
CA THR A 75 -8.33 -17.49 12.37
C THR A 75 -9.84 -17.24 12.43
N LYS A 76 -10.46 -17.58 13.54
CA LYS A 76 -11.92 -17.42 13.78
C LYS A 76 -12.25 -16.17 14.58
N HIS A 77 -11.24 -15.44 15.03
CA HIS A 77 -11.47 -14.23 15.80
C HIS A 77 -12.13 -13.15 14.93
N LEU A 78 -12.99 -12.39 15.52
CA LEU A 78 -13.52 -11.16 14.95
C LEU A 78 -12.98 -9.99 15.79
N ASN A 79 -12.21 -9.10 15.16
CA ASN A 79 -11.67 -7.96 15.88
C ASN A 79 -12.81 -7.18 16.58
N PRO A 80 -12.69 -6.86 17.89
CA PRO A 80 -13.76 -6.24 18.66
C PRO A 80 -14.28 -4.91 18.12
N VAL A 81 -13.49 -4.22 17.29
CA VAL A 81 -13.94 -2.97 16.65
C VAL A 81 -15.21 -3.19 15.83
N TYR A 82 -15.38 -4.36 15.20
CA TYR A 82 -16.51 -4.69 14.34
C TYR A 82 -17.82 -5.01 15.08
N GLU A 83 -17.79 -5.07 16.42
CA GLU A 83 -19.01 -5.22 17.22
C GLU A 83 -19.86 -3.97 17.21
N LYS A 84 -19.29 -2.81 16.90
CA LYS A 84 -19.96 -1.52 16.83
C LYS A 84 -20.53 -1.28 15.43
N ASP A 85 -21.77 -0.81 15.34
CA ASP A 85 -22.40 -0.50 14.06
C ASP A 85 -21.69 0.66 13.32
N ASP A 86 -21.16 1.63 14.07
CA ASP A 86 -20.46 2.79 13.55
C ASP A 86 -18.93 2.67 13.65
N TRP A 87 -18.41 1.44 13.60
CA TRP A 87 -17.01 1.08 13.86
C TRP A 87 -15.98 1.92 13.08
N ALA A 88 -16.34 2.36 11.90
CA ALA A 88 -15.45 3.12 11.01
C ALA A 88 -15.74 4.64 11.00
N LYS A 89 -16.65 5.11 11.86
CA LYS A 89 -17.08 6.51 11.88
C LYS A 89 -15.95 7.44 12.32
N GLY A 90 -15.72 8.48 11.51
CA GLY A 90 -14.74 9.53 11.81
C GLY A 90 -13.31 9.22 11.38
N PHE A 91 -13.08 8.10 10.69
CA PHE A 91 -11.81 7.78 10.04
C PHE A 91 -11.83 8.18 8.56
N ASP A 92 -10.66 8.55 8.05
CA ASP A 92 -10.43 8.86 6.63
C ASP A 92 -10.04 7.61 5.85
N VAL A 93 -9.48 6.60 6.53
CA VAL A 93 -9.03 5.33 5.95
C VAL A 93 -9.00 4.22 7.00
N VAL A 94 -9.23 2.99 6.56
CA VAL A 94 -8.99 1.78 7.36
C VAL A 94 -7.84 0.98 6.76
N VAL A 95 -6.90 0.56 7.61
CA VAL A 95 -5.83 -0.37 7.27
C VAL A 95 -6.17 -1.73 7.87
N HIS A 96 -6.38 -2.71 7.01
CA HIS A 96 -6.67 -4.10 7.36
C HIS A 96 -5.37 -4.91 7.32
N ASP A 97 -4.85 -5.26 8.50
CA ASP A 97 -3.67 -6.11 8.72
C ASP A 97 -4.01 -7.23 9.70
N GLU A 98 -5.09 -7.92 9.42
CA GLU A 98 -5.68 -8.95 10.26
C GLU A 98 -5.69 -10.31 9.56
N CYS A 99 -5.75 -11.41 10.32
CA CYS A 99 -5.81 -12.76 9.78
C CYS A 99 -7.05 -13.52 10.27
N SER A 100 -8.22 -13.23 9.70
CA SER A 100 -9.54 -13.74 10.11
C SER A 100 -10.17 -14.61 9.02
N SER A 101 -9.42 -15.60 8.51
CA SER A 101 -9.83 -16.41 7.35
C SER A 101 -11.09 -17.25 7.60
N ASP A 102 -11.34 -17.64 8.83
CA ASP A 102 -12.48 -18.50 9.21
C ASP A 102 -13.69 -17.73 9.74
N VAL A 103 -13.67 -16.42 9.72
CA VAL A 103 -14.86 -15.57 9.87
C VAL A 103 -15.64 -15.60 8.56
N LYS A 104 -16.70 -16.42 8.51
CA LYS A 104 -17.43 -16.75 7.27
C LYS A 104 -18.88 -16.29 7.26
N ASP A 105 -19.38 -15.67 8.34
CA ASP A 105 -20.75 -15.15 8.39
C ASP A 105 -20.93 -14.00 7.39
N PRO A 106 -21.77 -14.13 6.36
CA PRO A 106 -21.99 -13.10 5.35
C PRO A 106 -22.46 -11.78 5.94
N LYS A 107 -23.24 -11.80 7.03
CA LYS A 107 -23.73 -10.58 7.68
C LYS A 107 -22.61 -9.81 8.37
N VAL A 108 -21.66 -10.54 8.97
CA VAL A 108 -20.46 -9.93 9.57
C VAL A 108 -19.62 -9.29 8.48
N VAL A 109 -19.35 -10.00 7.39
CA VAL A 109 -18.54 -9.48 6.28
C VAL A 109 -19.24 -8.31 5.59
N GLU A 110 -20.56 -8.33 5.44
CA GLU A 110 -21.33 -7.21 4.91
C GLU A 110 -21.20 -5.96 5.79
N ARG A 111 -21.28 -6.12 7.13
CA ARG A 111 -21.08 -5.02 8.09
C ARG A 111 -19.67 -4.44 8.00
N ILE A 112 -18.64 -5.28 7.85
CA ILE A 112 -17.26 -4.84 7.64
C ILE A 112 -17.12 -4.05 6.33
N LEU A 113 -17.77 -4.51 5.27
CA LEU A 113 -17.70 -3.88 3.95
C LEU A 113 -18.61 -2.64 3.81
N ALA A 114 -19.61 -2.46 4.68
CA ALA A 114 -20.59 -1.37 4.55
C ALA A 114 -19.98 0.03 4.46
N PRO A 115 -19.02 0.45 5.32
CA PRO A 115 -18.38 1.76 5.18
C PRO A 115 -17.57 1.88 3.89
N HIS A 116 -16.93 0.80 3.43
CA HIS A 116 -16.20 0.80 2.16
C HIS A 116 -17.15 0.88 0.96
N LYS A 117 -18.29 0.20 1.01
CA LYS A 117 -19.35 0.39 0.00
C LYS A 117 -19.84 1.83 -0.03
N ALA A 118 -19.87 2.51 1.11
CA ALA A 118 -20.23 3.93 1.21
C ALA A 118 -19.16 4.89 0.71
N GLY A 119 -17.92 4.45 0.54
CA GLY A 119 -16.83 5.25 -0.02
C GLY A 119 -15.60 5.40 0.88
N LEU A 120 -15.57 4.81 2.07
CA LEU A 120 -14.41 4.86 2.96
C LEU A 120 -13.23 4.10 2.35
N PRO A 121 -12.08 4.75 2.09
CA PRO A 121 -10.89 4.11 1.55
C PRO A 121 -10.36 2.98 2.41
N GLY A 122 -9.67 2.02 1.77
CA GLY A 122 -9.01 0.91 2.44
C GLY A 122 -7.57 0.69 2.02
N VAL A 123 -6.79 0.17 2.97
CA VAL A 123 -5.47 -0.43 2.71
C VAL A 123 -5.54 -1.85 3.23
N VAL A 124 -5.11 -2.84 2.42
CA VAL A 124 -5.12 -4.25 2.83
C VAL A 124 -3.71 -4.80 2.75
N ILE A 125 -3.23 -5.31 3.88
CA ILE A 125 -1.85 -5.75 4.04
C ILE A 125 -1.82 -7.26 4.26
N HIS A 126 -0.98 -7.94 3.53
CA HIS A 126 -0.54 -9.32 3.70
C HIS A 126 -1.69 -10.29 4.02
N CYS A 127 -1.78 -10.81 5.25
CA CYS A 127 -2.79 -11.80 5.64
C CYS A 127 -4.23 -11.26 5.56
N GLY A 128 -4.43 -9.94 5.58
CA GLY A 128 -5.70 -9.29 5.31
C GLY A 128 -6.33 -9.74 3.98
N MET A 129 -5.49 -10.17 3.02
CA MET A 129 -5.95 -10.74 1.75
C MET A 129 -6.65 -12.08 1.90
N HIS A 130 -6.37 -12.84 2.95
CA HIS A 130 -6.91 -14.18 3.20
C HIS A 130 -8.12 -14.19 4.13
N CYS A 131 -8.59 -13.02 4.58
CA CYS A 131 -9.73 -12.91 5.50
C CYS A 131 -11.07 -13.24 4.84
N TYR A 132 -12.08 -13.46 5.68
CA TYR A 132 -13.51 -13.44 5.34
C TYR A 132 -13.88 -14.34 4.15
N ARG A 133 -13.51 -15.62 4.25
CA ARG A 133 -13.73 -16.65 3.22
C ARG A 133 -15.19 -17.12 3.22
N THR A 134 -16.09 -16.25 2.78
CA THR A 134 -17.53 -16.49 2.70
C THR A 134 -17.91 -17.38 1.50
N GLU A 135 -19.22 -17.50 1.23
CA GLU A 135 -19.74 -18.20 0.07
C GLU A 135 -19.09 -17.69 -1.23
N GLY A 136 -18.82 -18.61 -2.14
CA GLY A 136 -18.09 -18.33 -3.38
C GLY A 136 -16.58 -18.62 -3.30
N PHE A 137 -16.01 -18.69 -2.10
CA PHE A 137 -14.61 -19.08 -1.91
C PHE A 137 -14.36 -20.50 -2.48
N PRO A 138 -13.27 -20.75 -3.21
CA PRO A 138 -12.11 -19.86 -3.39
C PRO A 138 -12.18 -18.94 -4.64
N LYS A 139 -13.23 -19.00 -5.43
CA LYS A 139 -13.26 -18.31 -6.74
C LYS A 139 -13.68 -16.85 -6.64
N ALA A 140 -14.69 -16.57 -5.84
CA ALA A 140 -15.24 -15.23 -5.66
C ALA A 140 -15.74 -15.07 -4.23
N THR A 141 -15.56 -13.91 -3.64
CA THR A 141 -16.16 -13.51 -2.36
C THR A 141 -16.35 -11.99 -2.38
N PRO A 142 -17.28 -11.43 -1.60
CA PRO A 142 -17.38 -9.98 -1.46
C PRO A 142 -16.07 -9.31 -0.99
N TRP A 143 -15.24 -10.05 -0.23
CA TRP A 143 -13.94 -9.57 0.20
C TRP A 143 -12.94 -9.47 -0.96
N PHE A 144 -12.94 -10.43 -1.89
CA PHE A 144 -12.08 -10.38 -3.08
C PHE A 144 -12.46 -9.23 -4.01
N ASP A 145 -13.76 -8.91 -4.12
CA ASP A 145 -14.20 -7.74 -4.87
C ASP A 145 -13.67 -6.44 -4.24
N PHE A 146 -13.70 -6.36 -2.90
CA PHE A 146 -13.14 -5.21 -2.16
C PHE A 146 -11.64 -5.11 -2.33
N THR A 147 -10.91 -6.19 -2.12
CA THR A 147 -9.45 -6.18 -2.21
C THR A 147 -8.95 -6.05 -3.65
N GLY A 148 -9.71 -6.53 -4.63
CA GLY A 148 -9.32 -6.53 -6.06
C GLY A 148 -8.39 -7.67 -6.45
N LEU A 149 -8.08 -8.60 -5.55
CA LEU A 149 -7.26 -9.78 -5.79
C LEU A 149 -7.82 -11.00 -5.06
N ALA A 150 -7.99 -12.10 -5.77
CA ALA A 150 -8.28 -13.40 -5.19
C ALA A 150 -6.99 -14.18 -4.95
N THR A 151 -6.74 -14.52 -3.68
CA THR A 151 -5.59 -15.34 -3.26
C THR A 151 -6.02 -16.34 -2.19
N THR A 152 -5.40 -17.52 -2.17
CA THR A 152 -5.80 -18.61 -1.28
C THR A 152 -4.66 -19.23 -0.51
N ASN A 153 -3.43 -19.08 -1.01
CA ASN A 153 -2.23 -19.67 -0.42
C ASN A 153 -0.98 -18.92 -0.91
N HIS A 154 0.15 -19.35 -0.42
CA HIS A 154 1.47 -18.82 -0.74
C HIS A 154 2.50 -19.95 -0.88
N GLY A 155 3.66 -19.62 -1.44
CA GLY A 155 4.82 -20.50 -1.49
C GLY A 155 5.61 -20.53 -0.18
N ALA A 156 6.83 -21.06 -0.27
CA ALA A 156 7.79 -21.02 0.84
C ALA A 156 8.23 -19.59 1.14
N GLN A 157 8.67 -19.35 2.38
CA GLN A 157 9.26 -18.08 2.78
C GLN A 157 10.67 -17.94 2.20
N LEU A 158 10.78 -17.21 1.11
CA LEU A 158 12.03 -16.98 0.36
C LEU A 158 12.10 -15.49 -0.04
N PRO A 159 13.28 -14.97 -0.40
CA PRO A 159 13.39 -13.63 -0.96
C PRO A 159 12.50 -13.45 -2.19
N ILE A 160 11.88 -12.27 -2.29
CA ILE A 160 11.09 -11.85 -3.45
C ILE A 160 11.77 -10.66 -4.10
N ASP A 161 12.08 -10.76 -5.39
CA ASP A 161 12.53 -9.64 -6.20
C ASP A 161 11.30 -8.82 -6.61
N VAL A 162 11.20 -7.61 -6.07
CA VAL A 162 10.09 -6.69 -6.29
C VAL A 162 10.44 -5.71 -7.41
N SER A 163 9.57 -5.60 -8.41
CA SER A 163 9.67 -4.64 -9.51
C SER A 163 8.37 -3.85 -9.66
N TYR A 164 8.48 -2.57 -10.00
CA TYR A 164 7.31 -1.71 -10.20
C TYR A 164 6.83 -1.76 -11.64
N THR A 165 5.51 -1.79 -11.85
CA THR A 165 4.90 -1.99 -13.17
C THR A 165 4.81 -0.71 -13.99
N ASP A 166 4.67 0.44 -13.31
CA ASP A 166 4.61 1.76 -13.96
C ASP A 166 5.44 2.78 -13.15
N PRO A 167 6.62 3.16 -13.64
CA PRO A 167 7.48 4.15 -12.98
C PRO A 167 6.90 5.58 -13.02
N ALA A 168 5.90 5.84 -13.86
CA ALA A 168 5.22 7.14 -13.92
C ALA A 168 4.07 7.25 -12.92
N SER A 169 3.61 6.13 -12.34
CA SER A 169 2.57 6.14 -11.30
C SER A 169 3.00 6.99 -10.12
N PRO A 170 2.12 7.83 -9.56
CA PRO A 170 2.45 8.64 -8.38
C PRO A 170 2.88 7.79 -7.18
N ILE A 171 2.37 6.55 -7.07
CA ILE A 171 2.74 5.63 -5.98
C ILE A 171 4.20 5.19 -6.12
N THR A 172 4.67 4.92 -7.33
CA THR A 172 5.99 4.30 -7.58
C THR A 172 7.05 5.27 -8.07
N LYS A 173 6.66 6.51 -8.39
CA LYS A 173 7.58 7.54 -8.90
C LYS A 173 8.81 7.71 -8.00
N GLY A 174 9.99 7.46 -8.55
CA GLY A 174 11.26 7.55 -7.84
C GLY A 174 11.56 6.37 -6.90
N LEU A 175 10.68 5.38 -6.79
CA LEU A 175 11.00 4.11 -6.14
C LEU A 175 11.77 3.20 -7.10
N THR A 176 12.71 2.42 -6.55
CA THR A 176 13.50 1.44 -7.31
C THR A 176 13.16 0.03 -6.83
N GLY A 177 13.25 -0.94 -7.75
CA GLY A 177 13.06 -2.35 -7.42
C GLY A 177 14.04 -2.81 -6.33
N TRP A 178 13.65 -3.83 -5.57
CA TRP A 178 14.40 -4.34 -4.43
C TRP A 178 14.09 -5.80 -4.14
N THR A 179 14.94 -6.44 -3.38
CA THR A 179 14.73 -7.82 -2.92
C THR A 179 14.37 -7.80 -1.44
N THR A 180 13.29 -8.49 -1.06
CA THR A 180 12.90 -8.68 0.35
C THR A 180 13.89 -9.63 1.06
N LYS A 181 13.79 -9.69 2.38
CA LYS A 181 14.27 -10.84 3.16
C LYS A 181 13.42 -12.07 2.80
N ASN A 182 13.14 -12.95 3.75
CA ASN A 182 12.20 -14.05 3.54
C ASN A 182 10.77 -13.51 3.55
N GLU A 183 10.01 -13.78 2.48
CA GLU A 183 8.62 -13.37 2.29
C GLU A 183 7.80 -14.47 1.64
N GLU A 184 6.50 -14.36 1.74
CA GLU A 184 5.54 -15.30 1.16
C GLU A 184 5.00 -14.75 -0.15
N LEU A 185 5.35 -15.36 -1.28
CA LEU A 185 4.75 -15.01 -2.54
C LEU A 185 3.33 -15.61 -2.62
N TYR A 186 2.32 -14.74 -2.47
CA TYR A 186 0.92 -15.15 -2.57
C TYR A 186 0.54 -15.48 -3.99
N ASN A 187 -0.27 -16.53 -4.17
CA ASN A 187 -0.81 -16.87 -5.48
C ASN A 187 -1.83 -15.82 -5.93
N ASN A 188 -1.86 -15.57 -7.23
CA ASN A 188 -2.99 -14.88 -7.85
C ASN A 188 -3.91 -15.97 -8.42
N LEU A 189 -4.98 -16.31 -7.70
CA LEU A 189 -5.80 -17.50 -7.96
C LEU A 189 -6.32 -17.60 -9.40
N THR A 190 -6.68 -16.46 -9.98
CA THR A 190 -7.18 -16.40 -11.35
C THR A 190 -6.10 -16.02 -12.36
N GLY A 191 -4.84 -15.90 -11.93
CA GLY A 191 -3.73 -15.40 -12.74
C GLY A 191 -3.80 -13.89 -13.07
N LYS A 192 -4.86 -13.19 -12.62
CA LYS A 192 -5.07 -11.77 -12.88
C LYS A 192 -5.78 -11.07 -11.71
N LEU A 193 -5.69 -9.76 -11.68
CA LEU A 193 -6.47 -8.91 -10.79
C LEU A 193 -7.94 -8.84 -11.23
N HIS A 194 -8.80 -8.34 -10.32
CA HIS A 194 -10.14 -7.90 -10.67
C HIS A 194 -10.09 -6.81 -11.76
N GLU A 195 -11.12 -6.70 -12.58
CA GLU A 195 -11.16 -5.74 -13.73
C GLU A 195 -11.01 -4.27 -13.30
N THR A 196 -11.41 -3.94 -12.08
CA THR A 196 -11.28 -2.60 -11.47
C THR A 196 -9.93 -2.33 -10.83
N ALA A 197 -9.04 -3.33 -10.80
CA ALA A 197 -7.75 -3.24 -10.15
C ALA A 197 -6.58 -3.11 -11.16
N GLN A 198 -5.54 -2.39 -10.73
CA GLN A 198 -4.34 -2.15 -11.54
C GLN A 198 -3.09 -2.55 -10.77
N PRO A 199 -2.15 -3.30 -11.39
CA PRO A 199 -0.92 -3.69 -10.71
C PRO A 199 -0.02 -2.48 -10.47
N VAL A 200 0.62 -2.43 -9.30
CA VAL A 200 1.62 -1.44 -8.90
C VAL A 200 3.00 -2.07 -8.84
N ALA A 201 3.09 -3.29 -8.30
CA ALA A 201 4.34 -4.03 -8.24
C ALA A 201 4.12 -5.53 -8.50
N ARG A 202 5.13 -6.16 -9.09
CA ARG A 202 5.25 -7.61 -9.24
C ARG A 202 6.38 -8.13 -8.38
N GLY A 203 6.21 -9.35 -7.87
CA GLY A 203 7.20 -10.09 -7.13
C GLY A 203 7.60 -11.35 -7.89
N LYS A 204 8.89 -11.62 -7.94
CA LYS A 204 9.47 -12.83 -8.50
C LYS A 204 10.20 -13.60 -7.42
N GLN A 205 9.89 -14.86 -7.25
CA GLN A 205 10.50 -15.73 -6.24
C GLN A 205 11.07 -16.99 -6.91
N THR A 206 12.31 -17.36 -6.56
CA THR A 206 12.96 -18.55 -7.08
C THR A 206 13.21 -19.53 -5.95
N ALA A 207 12.62 -20.72 -6.04
CA ALA A 207 12.85 -21.83 -5.13
C ALA A 207 13.87 -22.80 -5.76
N THR A 208 14.71 -23.40 -4.92
CA THR A 208 15.65 -24.46 -5.33
C THR A 208 15.24 -25.76 -4.62
N ALA A 209 14.88 -26.76 -5.40
CA ALA A 209 14.55 -28.09 -4.89
C ALA A 209 15.79 -28.81 -4.38
N LYS A 210 15.60 -29.89 -3.59
CA LYS A 210 16.71 -30.71 -3.04
C LYS A 210 17.63 -31.31 -4.12
N ASN A 211 17.11 -31.55 -5.31
CA ASN A 211 17.89 -32.05 -6.47
C ASN A 211 18.64 -30.93 -7.22
N GLY A 212 18.57 -29.66 -6.73
CA GLY A 212 19.21 -28.51 -7.35
C GLY A 212 18.39 -27.85 -8.46
N GLU A 213 17.22 -28.38 -8.80
CA GLU A 213 16.34 -27.80 -9.79
C GLU A 213 15.74 -26.49 -9.28
N LYS A 214 15.75 -25.45 -10.14
CA LYS A 214 15.18 -24.14 -9.82
C LYS A 214 13.81 -23.97 -10.46
N SER A 215 12.86 -23.53 -9.67
CA SER A 215 11.54 -23.11 -10.14
C SER A 215 11.31 -21.64 -9.78
N THR A 216 10.69 -20.90 -10.69
CA THR A 216 10.42 -19.49 -10.52
C THR A 216 8.93 -19.25 -10.62
N ALA A 217 8.39 -18.51 -9.65
CA ALA A 217 7.01 -18.03 -9.64
C ALA A 217 6.99 -16.50 -9.67
N GLU A 218 5.96 -15.94 -10.29
CA GLU A 218 5.73 -14.51 -10.35
C GLU A 218 4.26 -14.19 -10.04
N ALA A 219 4.03 -13.15 -9.25
CA ALA A 219 2.69 -12.69 -8.89
C ALA A 219 2.66 -11.16 -8.74
N VAL A 220 1.47 -10.57 -8.78
CA VAL A 220 1.27 -9.19 -8.35
C VAL A 220 1.39 -9.14 -6.82
N VAL A 221 2.25 -8.26 -6.31
CA VAL A 221 2.51 -8.11 -4.86
C VAL A 221 2.05 -6.76 -4.31
N ALA A 222 1.75 -5.78 -5.18
CA ALA A 222 1.04 -4.56 -4.78
C ALA A 222 0.17 -4.07 -5.94
N TRP A 223 -1.00 -3.53 -5.62
CA TRP A 223 -1.97 -3.04 -6.60
C TRP A 223 -2.88 -1.97 -6.00
N THR A 224 -3.64 -1.32 -6.87
CA THR A 224 -4.76 -0.44 -6.53
C THR A 224 -6.05 -1.06 -7.03
N ASN A 225 -7.17 -0.79 -6.33
CA ASN A 225 -8.51 -1.19 -6.75
C ASN A 225 -9.48 0.00 -6.65
N ARG A 226 -10.49 0.02 -7.51
CA ARG A 226 -11.63 0.94 -7.48
C ARG A 226 -12.89 0.16 -7.11
N TYR A 227 -13.01 -0.19 -5.83
CA TYR A 227 -14.17 -0.93 -5.33
C TYR A 227 -15.48 -0.18 -5.59
N ASN A 228 -16.48 -0.88 -6.19
CA ASN A 228 -17.74 -0.29 -6.63
C ASN A 228 -17.56 0.95 -7.54
N GLY A 229 -16.49 1.00 -8.32
CA GLY A 229 -16.18 2.09 -9.23
C GLY A 229 -15.76 3.41 -8.56
N LYS A 230 -15.79 3.51 -7.24
CA LYS A 230 -15.52 4.77 -6.49
C LYS A 230 -14.49 4.64 -5.38
N THR A 231 -14.60 3.63 -4.53
CA THR A 231 -13.77 3.52 -3.32
C THR A 231 -12.37 3.06 -3.67
N ARG A 232 -11.37 3.84 -3.27
CA ARG A 232 -9.97 3.50 -3.51
C ARG A 232 -9.49 2.52 -2.46
N VAL A 233 -8.88 1.44 -2.93
CA VAL A 233 -8.24 0.42 -2.08
C VAL A 233 -6.83 0.20 -2.58
N PHE A 234 -5.85 0.27 -1.69
CA PHE A 234 -4.50 -0.17 -1.96
C PHE A 234 -4.26 -1.52 -1.31
N GLY A 235 -3.68 -2.47 -2.02
CA GLY A 235 -3.36 -3.79 -1.49
C GLY A 235 -1.90 -4.17 -1.69
N THR A 236 -1.32 -4.90 -0.72
CA THR A 236 -0.03 -5.55 -0.85
C THR A 236 -0.02 -6.90 -0.17
N THR A 237 0.57 -7.91 -0.82
CA THR A 237 0.79 -9.24 -0.24
C THR A 237 2.10 -9.33 0.55
N LEU A 238 2.95 -8.31 0.49
CA LEU A 238 4.17 -8.23 1.30
C LEU A 238 3.82 -7.85 2.74
N GLY A 239 4.64 -8.27 3.71
CA GLY A 239 4.47 -7.89 5.10
C GLY A 239 4.45 -9.07 6.08
N HIS A 240 4.88 -10.27 5.66
CA HIS A 240 4.93 -11.44 6.53
C HIS A 240 5.88 -11.23 7.73
N ASN A 241 7.09 -10.82 7.45
CA ASN A 241 8.13 -10.70 8.46
C ASN A 241 8.34 -9.25 8.92
N ASN A 242 8.69 -9.09 10.20
CA ASN A 242 9.06 -7.79 10.77
C ASN A 242 10.17 -7.09 10.00
N ASP A 243 11.12 -7.83 9.41
CA ASP A 243 12.19 -7.29 8.59
C ASP A 243 11.66 -6.59 7.31
N THR A 244 10.63 -7.16 6.68
CA THR A 244 9.97 -6.52 5.54
C THR A 244 9.15 -5.31 5.98
N VAL A 245 8.36 -5.46 7.06
CA VAL A 245 7.52 -4.36 7.58
C VAL A 245 8.36 -3.18 8.05
N ALA A 246 9.58 -3.42 8.56
CA ALA A 246 10.53 -2.37 8.95
C ALA A 246 11.34 -1.79 7.79
N ASP A 247 11.32 -2.42 6.60
CA ASP A 247 12.13 -1.97 5.45
C ASP A 247 11.64 -0.60 4.95
N PRO A 248 12.55 0.40 4.84
CA PRO A 248 12.17 1.73 4.37
C PRO A 248 11.44 1.72 3.02
N ARG A 249 11.82 0.83 2.10
CA ARG A 249 11.22 0.71 0.75
C ARG A 249 9.79 0.17 0.81
N TYR A 250 9.53 -0.77 1.71
CA TYR A 250 8.19 -1.26 2.01
C TYR A 250 7.33 -0.15 2.62
N LEU A 251 7.86 0.55 3.63
CA LEU A 251 7.16 1.66 4.29
C LEU A 251 6.87 2.81 3.33
N ASP A 252 7.79 3.12 2.40
CA ASP A 252 7.56 4.12 1.35
C ASP A 252 6.40 3.70 0.43
N LEU A 253 6.37 2.43 0.00
CA LEU A 253 5.31 1.89 -0.84
C LEU A 253 3.95 1.94 -0.14
N VAL A 254 3.86 1.45 1.10
CA VAL A 254 2.60 1.40 1.86
C VAL A 254 2.12 2.81 2.21
N THR A 255 3.02 3.72 2.60
CA THR A 255 2.67 5.12 2.87
C THR A 255 2.06 5.78 1.64
N ARG A 256 2.69 5.63 0.48
CA ARG A 256 2.17 6.19 -0.77
C ARG A 256 0.86 5.54 -1.21
N GLY A 257 0.70 4.24 -0.98
CA GLY A 257 -0.55 3.52 -1.19
C GLY A 257 -1.69 4.06 -0.31
N LEU A 258 -1.41 4.31 0.97
CA LEU A 258 -2.35 4.92 1.91
C LEU A 258 -2.74 6.34 1.45
N LEU A 259 -1.75 7.17 1.14
CA LEU A 259 -2.00 8.54 0.66
C LEU A 259 -2.79 8.55 -0.66
N TRP A 260 -2.48 7.63 -1.57
CA TRP A 260 -3.25 7.46 -2.80
C TRP A 260 -4.71 7.07 -2.51
N SER A 261 -4.95 6.19 -1.54
CA SER A 261 -6.31 5.75 -1.23
C SER A 261 -7.20 6.89 -0.72
N VAL A 262 -6.64 7.85 0.02
CA VAL A 262 -7.36 9.04 0.52
C VAL A 262 -7.27 10.26 -0.41
N ASP A 263 -6.73 10.10 -1.62
CA ASP A 263 -6.53 11.18 -2.60
C ASP A 263 -5.65 12.34 -2.10
N LYS A 264 -4.63 12.00 -1.32
CA LYS A 264 -3.70 12.95 -0.69
C LYS A 264 -2.22 12.61 -0.97
N LEU A 265 -1.94 11.93 -2.09
CA LEU A 265 -0.57 11.63 -2.48
C LEU A 265 0.04 12.84 -3.20
N ASP A 266 0.42 13.83 -2.43
CA ASP A 266 1.05 15.07 -2.85
C ASP A 266 2.16 15.50 -1.88
N ALA A 267 2.91 16.54 -2.24
CA ALA A 267 4.02 17.03 -1.44
C ALA A 267 3.60 17.61 -0.07
N ALA A 268 2.34 18.07 0.07
CA ALA A 268 1.85 18.66 1.32
C ALA A 268 1.61 17.60 2.41
N HIS A 269 1.33 16.35 2.01
CA HIS A 269 1.04 15.26 2.93
C HIS A 269 2.23 14.31 3.15
N LEU A 270 3.25 14.37 2.28
CA LEU A 270 4.50 13.64 2.46
C LEU A 270 5.41 14.43 3.41
N THR A 271 5.81 13.82 4.50
CA THR A 271 6.87 14.36 5.36
C THR A 271 8.21 14.04 4.71
N PRO A 272 9.13 15.01 4.49
CA PRO A 272 10.47 14.70 4.04
C PRO A 272 11.14 13.73 5.01
N ALA A 273 11.82 12.71 4.47
CA ALA A 273 12.67 11.84 5.29
C ALA A 273 13.67 12.74 6.05
N LYS A 274 13.70 12.61 7.37
CA LYS A 274 14.66 13.35 8.23
C LYS A 274 16.04 12.70 8.15
#